data_ace6d2d9bfe4dcbd60e203b77c0d48bf
#
_entry.id   ace6d2d9bfe4dcbd60e203b77c0d48bf
#
_cell.length_a   1.000
_cell.length_b   1.000
_cell.length_c   1.000
_cell.angle_alpha   90.00
_cell.angle_beta   90.00
_cell.angle_gamma   90.00
#
_symmetry.space_group_name_H-M   'P 1'
#
loop_
_entity.id
_entity.type
_entity.pdbx_description
1 polymer ?
#
loop_
_entity_poly.entity_id
_entity_poly.type
_entity_poly.pdbx_seq_one_letter_code
_entity_poly.pdbx_strand_id
1 'polypeptide(L)'
;MKKTIILSVLATFSLALSYFYEVTPAESAKLPEPVDAISPYAINSGEDLRTALESKDPLVTLPEPKPAPAPEPEGFYSSKLKMQFATARNKDLVQTVASWLGTPYRYGSGSKRGTDCSGFVTSIYREVYGIKLSRSSHSMYAQNVKKVKKANLRTGDLVFFKRGPKQPIFHVGIYLKNGKFIHSATNGGVMVSSLKEPFYSKTYYAGGRVN
;
A
#
# COMPACT_ATOMS: atom_id res chain seq x y z
N MET A 1 -31.41 8.79 47.98
CA MET A 1 -29.97 8.85 48.25
C MET A 1 -29.07 8.26 47.13
N LYS A 2 -29.40 7.14 46.47
CA LYS A 2 -28.55 6.58 45.40
C LYS A 2 -28.44 7.43 44.10
N LYS A 3 -29.49 8.17 43.73
CA LYS A 3 -29.49 9.02 42.52
C LYS A 3 -28.65 10.30 42.66
N THR A 4 -28.56 10.86 43.84
CA THR A 4 -27.74 12.05 44.14
C THR A 4 -26.26 11.75 44.19
N ILE A 5 -25.85 10.55 44.59
CA ILE A 5 -24.46 10.12 44.61
C ILE A 5 -23.95 9.88 43.18
N ILE A 6 -24.76 9.33 42.28
CA ILE A 6 -24.39 9.08 40.88
C ILE A 6 -24.18 10.41 40.12
N LEU A 7 -25.02 11.42 40.36
CA LEU A 7 -24.90 12.74 39.77
C LEU A 7 -23.63 13.49 40.21
N SER A 8 -23.25 13.37 41.49
CA SER A 8 -22.02 14.00 42.00
C SER A 8 -20.75 13.34 41.47
N VAL A 9 -20.73 12.03 41.30
CA VAL A 9 -19.57 11.31 40.70
C VAL A 9 -19.40 11.64 39.23
N LEU A 10 -20.49 11.78 38.47
CA LEU A 10 -20.41 12.20 37.06
C LEU A 10 -19.93 13.64 36.90
N ALA A 11 -20.32 14.54 37.80
CA ALA A 11 -19.86 15.95 37.77
C ALA A 11 -18.37 16.07 38.08
N THR A 12 -17.86 15.30 39.04
CA THR A 12 -16.41 15.31 39.38
C THR A 12 -15.57 14.66 38.27
N PHE A 13 -16.10 13.65 37.60
CA PHE A 13 -15.38 13.04 36.45
C PHE A 13 -15.32 13.97 35.23
N SER A 14 -16.37 14.77 34.99
CA SER A 14 -16.39 15.78 33.92
C SER A 14 -15.40 16.91 34.19
N LEU A 15 -15.29 17.36 35.45
CA LEU A 15 -14.28 18.38 35.82
C LEU A 15 -12.83 17.88 35.74
N ALA A 16 -12.59 16.60 36.09
CA ALA A 16 -11.26 16.00 35.94
C ALA A 16 -10.84 15.87 34.46
N LEU A 17 -11.77 15.47 33.58
CA LEU A 17 -11.51 15.42 32.13
C LEU A 17 -11.23 16.80 31.52
N SER A 18 -11.90 17.84 31.99
CA SER A 18 -11.66 19.23 31.56
C SER A 18 -10.27 19.73 31.96
N TYR A 19 -9.77 19.33 33.12
CA TYR A 19 -8.44 19.70 33.61
C TYR A 19 -7.29 19.04 32.84
N PHE A 20 -7.52 17.83 32.30
CA PHE A 20 -6.53 17.13 31.46
C PHE A 20 -6.62 17.49 29.97
N TYR A 21 -7.60 18.31 29.56
CA TYR A 21 -7.82 18.74 28.19
C TYR A 21 -7.57 20.24 27.99
N GLU A 22 -6.69 20.84 28.79
CA GLU A 22 -6.09 22.12 28.41
C GLU A 22 -5.14 21.82 27.23
N VAL A 23 -5.68 22.02 26.02
CA VAL A 23 -4.90 22.15 24.80
C VAL A 23 -3.98 23.34 25.02
N THR A 24 -2.69 23.08 25.26
CA THR A 24 -1.66 24.10 25.16
C THR A 24 -1.83 24.75 23.79
N PRO A 25 -1.97 26.10 23.70
CA PRO A 25 -1.98 26.77 22.41
C PRO A 25 -0.72 26.35 21.68
N ALA A 26 -0.87 25.74 20.52
CA ALA A 26 0.26 25.47 19.65
C ALA A 26 0.98 26.80 19.46
N GLU A 27 2.18 26.90 19.99
CA GLU A 27 3.12 27.99 19.70
C GLU A 27 3.15 28.08 18.18
N SER A 28 2.71 29.21 17.67
CA SER A 28 2.64 29.48 16.24
C SER A 28 4.05 29.30 15.69
N ALA A 29 4.31 28.12 15.15
CA ALA A 29 5.52 27.87 14.39
C ALA A 29 5.50 28.89 13.25
N LYS A 30 6.39 29.88 13.35
CA LYS A 30 6.65 30.89 12.34
C LYS A 30 6.89 30.12 11.05
N LEU A 31 5.97 30.24 10.11
CA LEU A 31 6.13 29.68 8.77
C LEU A 31 7.48 30.18 8.26
N PRO A 32 8.36 29.31 7.77
CA PRO A 32 9.55 29.76 7.08
C PRO A 32 9.09 30.67 5.93
N GLU A 33 9.73 31.82 5.82
CA GLU A 33 9.57 32.76 4.71
C GLU A 33 9.61 31.96 3.40
N PRO A 34 8.75 32.24 2.41
CA PRO A 34 8.81 31.58 1.14
C PRO A 34 10.18 31.81 0.53
N VAL A 35 11.04 30.80 0.55
CA VAL A 35 12.20 30.78 -0.33
C VAL A 35 11.63 30.80 -1.75
N ASP A 36 11.98 31.82 -2.52
CA ASP A 36 11.63 31.91 -3.92
C ASP A 36 12.02 30.60 -4.60
N ALA A 37 11.02 29.73 -4.73
CA ALA A 37 11.15 28.53 -5.55
C ALA A 37 11.17 29.03 -6.99
N ILE A 38 12.34 29.30 -7.50
CA ILE A 38 12.58 29.51 -8.93
C ILE A 38 12.09 28.24 -9.60
N SER A 39 10.91 28.33 -10.19
CA SER A 39 10.37 27.25 -11.04
C SER A 39 11.39 26.96 -12.13
N PRO A 40 11.87 25.71 -12.31
CA PRO A 40 12.81 25.39 -13.38
C PRO A 40 12.22 25.59 -14.79
N TYR A 41 11.00 26.09 -14.89
CA TYR A 41 10.30 26.37 -16.15
C TYR A 41 9.96 27.86 -16.34
N ALA A 42 10.44 28.77 -15.49
CA ALA A 42 10.29 30.20 -15.72
C ALA A 42 11.32 30.65 -16.77
N ILE A 43 10.99 30.53 -18.03
CA ILE A 43 11.75 31.15 -19.12
C ILE A 43 11.35 32.62 -19.12
N ASN A 44 12.15 33.47 -18.50
CA ASN A 44 12.03 34.90 -18.59
C ASN A 44 12.83 35.41 -19.80
N SER A 45 12.09 36.09 -20.66
CA SER A 45 12.51 37.10 -21.68
C SER A 45 13.89 36.95 -22.34
N GLY A 46 13.88 37.09 -23.63
CA GLY A 46 14.93 36.89 -24.62
C GLY A 46 16.32 37.56 -24.43
N GLU A 47 16.62 38.15 -23.25
CA GLU A 47 17.94 38.69 -22.94
C GLU A 47 18.91 37.66 -22.37
N ASP A 48 18.37 36.67 -21.64
CA ASP A 48 19.20 35.59 -21.02
C ASP A 48 19.76 34.60 -22.07
N LEU A 49 19.12 34.52 -23.23
CA LEU A 49 19.55 33.59 -24.29
C LEU A 49 20.84 34.05 -25.00
N ARG A 50 21.13 35.36 -25.00
CA ARG A 50 22.37 35.88 -25.64
C ARG A 50 23.58 35.68 -24.75
N THR A 51 23.42 35.78 -23.41
CA THR A 51 24.51 35.58 -22.46
C THR A 51 24.92 34.11 -22.33
N ALA A 52 23.97 33.19 -22.51
CA ALA A 52 24.22 31.74 -22.47
C ALA A 52 24.97 31.21 -23.70
N LEU A 53 24.95 31.94 -24.83
CA LEU A 53 25.65 31.56 -26.07
C LEU A 53 27.10 32.00 -26.11
N GLU A 54 27.54 32.90 -25.21
CA GLU A 54 28.91 33.39 -25.16
C GLU A 54 29.79 32.75 -24.07
N SER A 55 29.22 31.96 -23.17
CA SER A 55 29.98 31.21 -22.17
C SER A 55 30.62 29.97 -22.83
N LYS A 56 31.94 29.98 -22.96
CA LYS A 56 32.76 28.83 -23.36
C LYS A 56 32.94 27.80 -22.24
N ASP A 57 31.91 27.58 -21.42
CA ASP A 57 31.96 26.49 -20.44
C ASP A 57 31.76 25.15 -21.11
N PRO A 58 32.57 24.13 -20.78
CA PRO A 58 32.43 22.81 -21.38
C PRO A 58 31.05 22.26 -21.08
N LEU A 59 30.36 21.79 -22.13
CA LEU A 59 29.06 21.16 -22.13
C LEU A 59 28.85 20.37 -20.83
N VAL A 60 27.92 20.84 -19.96
CA VAL A 60 27.45 20.04 -18.85
C VAL A 60 26.75 18.83 -19.46
N THR A 61 27.47 17.74 -19.61
CA THR A 61 26.91 16.45 -19.99
C THR A 61 25.88 16.08 -18.95
N LEU A 62 24.59 16.13 -19.31
CA LEU A 62 23.53 15.54 -18.52
C LEU A 62 23.95 14.11 -18.20
N PRO A 63 23.87 13.65 -16.94
CA PRO A 63 24.20 12.28 -16.61
C PRO A 63 23.34 11.37 -17.50
N GLU A 64 23.98 10.47 -18.23
CA GLU A 64 23.26 9.48 -19.03
C GLU A 64 22.22 8.78 -18.16
N PRO A 65 20.99 8.57 -18.66
CA PRO A 65 19.98 7.83 -17.92
C PRO A 65 20.56 6.46 -17.60
N LYS A 66 20.66 6.15 -16.30
CA LYS A 66 21.15 4.86 -15.81
C LYS A 66 20.42 3.77 -16.59
N PRO A 67 21.13 2.85 -17.28
CA PRO A 67 20.49 1.83 -18.09
C PRO A 67 19.49 1.06 -17.22
N ALA A 68 18.30 0.82 -17.75
CA ALA A 68 17.29 0.01 -17.08
C ALA A 68 17.92 -1.34 -16.72
N PRO A 69 17.71 -1.87 -15.51
CA PRO A 69 18.27 -3.17 -15.13
C PRO A 69 17.84 -4.22 -16.16
N ALA A 70 18.79 -5.02 -16.60
CA ALA A 70 18.55 -6.11 -17.55
C ALA A 70 17.38 -6.97 -17.07
N PRO A 71 16.51 -7.47 -17.97
CA PRO A 71 15.39 -8.29 -17.59
C PRO A 71 15.91 -9.56 -16.91
N GLU A 72 15.49 -9.75 -15.64
CA GLU A 72 15.86 -10.92 -14.86
C GLU A 72 15.36 -12.21 -15.54
N PRO A 73 16.14 -13.32 -15.48
CA PRO A 73 15.77 -14.55 -16.15
C PRO A 73 14.39 -15.05 -15.67
N GLU A 74 13.61 -15.62 -16.57
CA GLU A 74 12.21 -16.04 -16.30
C GLU A 74 12.04 -16.96 -15.09
N GLY A 75 13.08 -17.75 -14.74
CA GLY A 75 13.09 -18.60 -13.55
C GLY A 75 13.31 -17.88 -12.22
N PHE A 76 13.88 -16.67 -12.22
CA PHE A 76 14.28 -15.96 -11.01
C PHE A 76 13.10 -15.64 -10.09
N TYR A 77 12.03 -15.08 -10.61
CA TYR A 77 10.85 -14.72 -9.81
C TYR A 77 10.08 -15.95 -9.33
N SER A 78 10.03 -16.99 -10.15
CA SER A 78 9.45 -18.30 -9.77
C SER A 78 10.20 -18.93 -8.61
N SER A 79 11.53 -18.88 -8.63
CA SER A 79 12.40 -19.34 -7.55
C SER A 79 12.16 -18.51 -6.27
N LYS A 80 12.13 -17.18 -6.38
CA LYS A 80 11.91 -16.26 -5.25
C LYS A 80 10.55 -16.50 -4.57
N LEU A 81 9.50 -16.77 -5.33
CA LEU A 81 8.18 -17.15 -4.83
C LEU A 81 8.07 -18.62 -4.44
N LYS A 82 9.12 -19.42 -4.69
CA LYS A 82 9.12 -20.90 -4.52
C LYS A 82 7.94 -21.57 -5.23
N MET A 83 7.63 -21.09 -6.44
CA MET A 83 6.53 -21.60 -7.26
C MET A 83 6.86 -21.44 -8.75
N GLN A 84 6.53 -22.46 -9.56
CA GLN A 84 6.62 -22.33 -11.01
C GLN A 84 5.32 -21.75 -11.55
N PHE A 85 5.41 -20.72 -12.37
CA PHE A 85 4.30 -20.14 -13.11
C PHE A 85 4.44 -20.55 -14.59
N ALA A 86 3.39 -21.15 -15.12
CA ALA A 86 3.33 -21.37 -16.54
C ALA A 86 3.07 -20.02 -17.23
N THR A 87 4.11 -19.52 -17.89
CA THR A 87 4.14 -18.53 -18.97
C THR A 87 3.38 -17.19 -18.85
N ALA A 88 3.88 -16.29 -19.66
CA ALA A 88 3.41 -14.99 -20.21
C ALA A 88 2.21 -14.27 -19.54
N ARG A 89 1.06 -14.94 -19.36
CA ARG A 89 -0.18 -14.28 -18.90
C ARG A 89 -0.10 -13.62 -17.52
N ASN A 90 0.79 -14.10 -16.63
CA ASN A 90 0.94 -13.60 -15.27
C ASN A 90 2.36 -13.07 -15.00
N LYS A 91 3.17 -12.90 -16.03
CA LYS A 91 4.58 -12.52 -15.90
C LYS A 91 4.73 -11.24 -15.10
N ASP A 92 4.04 -10.19 -15.50
CA ASP A 92 4.13 -8.85 -14.87
C ASP A 92 3.66 -8.91 -13.41
N LEU A 93 2.55 -9.62 -13.13
CA LEU A 93 2.08 -9.81 -11.76
C LEU A 93 3.13 -10.54 -10.91
N VAL A 94 3.67 -11.65 -11.41
CA VAL A 94 4.65 -12.48 -10.69
C VAL A 94 5.94 -11.70 -10.42
N GLN A 95 6.44 -10.97 -11.39
CA GLN A 95 7.61 -10.11 -11.23
C GLN A 95 7.36 -9.01 -10.21
N THR A 96 6.24 -8.30 -10.35
CA THR A 96 5.88 -7.20 -9.46
C THR A 96 5.72 -7.68 -8.03
N VAL A 97 4.90 -8.71 -7.76
CA VAL A 97 4.70 -9.19 -6.38
C VAL A 97 5.99 -9.76 -5.77
N ALA A 98 6.86 -10.40 -6.57
CA ALA A 98 8.15 -10.89 -6.10
C ALA A 98 9.10 -9.75 -5.69
N SER A 99 9.03 -8.61 -6.37
CA SER A 99 9.82 -7.41 -6.00
C SER A 99 9.37 -6.76 -4.69
N TRP A 100 8.19 -7.10 -4.18
CA TRP A 100 7.65 -6.62 -2.91
C TRP A 100 7.92 -7.56 -1.73
N LEU A 101 8.39 -8.79 -1.97
CA LEU A 101 8.70 -9.73 -0.88
C LEU A 101 9.65 -9.11 0.15
N GLY A 102 9.32 -9.29 1.44
CA GLY A 102 10.10 -8.74 2.55
C GLY A 102 9.82 -7.26 2.84
N THR A 103 8.98 -6.56 2.06
CA THR A 103 8.56 -5.19 2.42
C THR A 103 7.90 -5.21 3.80
N PRO A 104 8.36 -4.38 4.77
CA PRO A 104 7.85 -4.41 6.13
C PRO A 104 6.37 -3.99 6.20
N TYR A 105 5.66 -4.50 7.23
CA TYR A 105 4.29 -4.06 7.50
C TYR A 105 4.27 -2.65 8.06
N ARG A 106 3.42 -1.79 7.46
CA ARG A 106 3.15 -0.45 7.97
C ARG A 106 1.69 -0.10 7.74
N TYR A 107 0.94 0.02 8.82
CA TYR A 107 -0.47 0.37 8.77
C TYR A 107 -0.71 1.69 8.04
N GLY A 108 -1.74 1.75 7.18
CA GLY A 108 -2.10 2.94 6.41
C GLY A 108 -1.19 3.25 5.21
N SER A 109 -0.12 2.47 4.99
CA SER A 109 0.84 2.70 3.92
C SER A 109 0.68 1.73 2.73
N GLY A 110 1.16 2.14 1.55
CA GLY A 110 1.15 1.38 0.30
C GLY A 110 2.43 1.61 -0.51
N SER A 111 3.60 1.54 0.13
CA SER A 111 4.90 1.74 -0.54
C SER A 111 5.88 0.61 -0.24
N LYS A 112 6.97 0.51 -1.00
CA LYS A 112 8.06 -0.47 -0.74
C LYS A 112 8.86 -0.16 0.53
N ARG A 113 8.70 1.02 1.15
CA ARG A 113 9.26 1.34 2.47
C ARG A 113 8.41 0.81 3.63
N GLY A 114 7.23 0.30 3.33
CA GLY A 114 6.29 -0.28 4.27
C GLY A 114 4.87 -0.24 3.71
N THR A 115 4.10 -1.31 3.93
CA THR A 115 2.74 -1.42 3.40
C THR A 115 1.83 -2.22 4.32
N ASP A 116 0.54 -1.89 4.36
CA ASP A 116 -0.47 -2.78 4.93
C ASP A 116 -1.06 -3.72 3.85
N CYS A 117 -1.95 -4.63 4.24
CA CYS A 117 -2.51 -5.64 3.34
C CYS A 117 -3.24 -5.02 2.15
N SER A 118 -4.10 -4.04 2.37
CA SER A 118 -4.86 -3.38 1.32
C SER A 118 -4.00 -2.39 0.51
N GLY A 119 -3.03 -1.73 1.14
CA GLY A 119 -2.05 -0.89 0.48
C GLY A 119 -1.16 -1.67 -0.50
N PHE A 120 -0.71 -2.86 -0.09
CA PHE A 120 0.00 -3.78 -0.98
C PHE A 120 -0.86 -4.12 -2.21
N VAL A 121 -2.09 -4.59 -1.99
CA VAL A 121 -3.00 -4.98 -3.08
C VAL A 121 -3.30 -3.81 -4.02
N THR A 122 -3.61 -2.61 -3.51
CA THR A 122 -3.85 -1.43 -4.35
C THR A 122 -2.63 -1.03 -5.17
N SER A 123 -1.43 -1.14 -4.58
CA SER A 123 -0.19 -0.80 -5.29
C SER A 123 0.10 -1.78 -6.41
N ILE A 124 -0.04 -3.09 -6.17
CA ILE A 124 0.13 -4.12 -7.21
C ILE A 124 -0.86 -3.94 -8.34
N TYR A 125 -2.15 -3.75 -8.04
CA TYR A 125 -3.17 -3.61 -9.08
C TYR A 125 -3.01 -2.35 -9.93
N ARG A 126 -2.56 -1.26 -9.31
CA ARG A 126 -2.23 -0.03 -10.05
C ARG A 126 -0.99 -0.21 -10.93
N GLU A 127 0.05 -0.88 -10.43
CA GLU A 127 1.33 -1.06 -11.12
C GLU A 127 1.19 -2.03 -12.31
N VAL A 128 0.48 -3.15 -12.11
CA VAL A 128 0.37 -4.24 -13.10
C VAL A 128 -0.75 -4.02 -14.11
N TYR A 129 -1.90 -3.52 -13.64
CA TYR A 129 -3.14 -3.47 -14.44
C TYR A 129 -3.66 -2.05 -14.68
N GLY A 130 -3.03 -1.03 -14.09
CA GLY A 130 -3.54 0.34 -14.14
C GLY A 130 -4.85 0.55 -13.35
N ILE A 131 -5.29 -0.45 -12.56
CA ILE A 131 -6.58 -0.44 -11.87
C ILE A 131 -6.45 0.20 -10.48
N LYS A 132 -7.30 1.20 -10.20
CA LYS A 132 -7.41 1.83 -8.88
C LYS A 132 -8.46 1.10 -8.04
N LEU A 133 -8.03 0.39 -7.02
CA LEU A 133 -8.91 -0.26 -6.04
C LEU A 133 -9.20 0.63 -4.83
N SER A 134 -10.29 0.31 -4.12
CA SER A 134 -10.63 0.93 -2.83
C SER A 134 -9.52 0.69 -1.80
N ARG A 135 -9.31 1.65 -0.88
CA ARG A 135 -8.17 1.60 0.05
C ARG A 135 -8.31 0.56 1.17
N SER A 136 -9.52 0.14 1.52
CA SER A 136 -9.76 -0.85 2.57
C SER A 136 -10.15 -2.21 2.01
N SER A 137 -9.75 -3.29 2.71
CA SER A 137 -10.14 -4.66 2.32
C SER A 137 -11.65 -4.87 2.28
N HIS A 138 -12.38 -4.21 3.18
CA HIS A 138 -13.84 -4.26 3.21
C HIS A 138 -14.46 -3.60 1.97
N SER A 139 -14.03 -2.40 1.63
CA SER A 139 -14.52 -1.68 0.44
C SER A 139 -14.10 -2.35 -0.86
N MET A 140 -12.90 -2.94 -0.93
CA MET A 140 -12.48 -3.76 -2.08
C MET A 140 -13.46 -4.91 -2.34
N TYR A 141 -13.83 -5.64 -1.28
CA TYR A 141 -14.77 -6.74 -1.40
C TYR A 141 -16.17 -6.29 -1.84
N ALA A 142 -16.62 -5.14 -1.34
CA ALA A 142 -17.95 -4.63 -1.62
C ALA A 142 -18.08 -4.01 -3.04
N GLN A 143 -17.02 -3.39 -3.54
CA GLN A 143 -17.10 -2.49 -4.70
C GLN A 143 -16.25 -2.93 -5.91
N ASN A 144 -15.15 -3.64 -5.68
CA ASN A 144 -14.16 -3.85 -6.74
C ASN A 144 -14.13 -5.27 -7.30
N VAL A 145 -14.85 -6.23 -6.70
CA VAL A 145 -14.74 -7.62 -7.12
C VAL A 145 -16.08 -8.32 -7.32
N LYS A 146 -16.12 -9.22 -8.29
CA LYS A 146 -17.12 -10.27 -8.39
C LYS A 146 -16.69 -11.48 -7.55
N LYS A 147 -17.63 -12.05 -6.77
CA LYS A 147 -17.37 -13.22 -5.91
C LYS A 147 -16.95 -14.42 -6.73
N VAL A 148 -15.92 -15.13 -6.27
CA VAL A 148 -15.39 -16.34 -6.90
C VAL A 148 -15.38 -17.48 -5.88
N LYS A 149 -15.87 -18.65 -6.27
CA LYS A 149 -15.77 -19.86 -5.43
C LYS A 149 -14.30 -20.22 -5.21
N LYS A 150 -13.93 -20.72 -4.01
CA LYS A 150 -12.54 -21.07 -3.65
C LYS A 150 -11.90 -22.01 -4.68
N ALA A 151 -12.65 -22.99 -5.20
CA ALA A 151 -12.17 -23.93 -6.20
C ALA A 151 -11.86 -23.28 -7.57
N ASN A 152 -12.43 -22.11 -7.86
CA ASN A 152 -12.30 -21.39 -9.13
C ASN A 152 -11.33 -20.21 -9.07
N LEU A 153 -10.56 -20.10 -7.99
CA LEU A 153 -9.54 -19.08 -7.83
C LEU A 153 -8.45 -19.21 -8.89
N ARG A 154 -8.07 -18.09 -9.47
CA ARG A 154 -6.99 -17.97 -10.47
C ARG A 154 -5.94 -16.99 -9.98
N THR A 155 -4.73 -17.10 -10.47
CA THR A 155 -3.66 -16.14 -10.20
C THR A 155 -4.14 -14.71 -10.48
N GLY A 156 -3.96 -13.84 -9.51
CA GLY A 156 -4.44 -12.45 -9.53
C GLY A 156 -5.75 -12.24 -8.76
N ASP A 157 -6.61 -13.25 -8.56
CA ASP A 157 -7.81 -13.08 -7.75
C ASP A 157 -7.47 -12.62 -6.32
N LEU A 158 -8.35 -11.86 -5.69
CA LEU A 158 -8.21 -11.45 -4.30
C LEU A 158 -8.78 -12.52 -3.36
N VAL A 159 -8.15 -12.69 -2.21
CA VAL A 159 -8.63 -13.55 -1.13
C VAL A 159 -8.87 -12.71 0.13
N PHE A 160 -10.04 -12.86 0.73
CA PHE A 160 -10.51 -12.05 1.84
C PHE A 160 -10.71 -12.89 3.09
N PHE A 161 -10.44 -12.29 4.25
CA PHE A 161 -10.48 -12.99 5.54
C PHE A 161 -11.32 -12.23 6.56
N LYS A 162 -12.08 -13.02 7.39
CA LYS A 162 -12.91 -12.56 8.50
C LYS A 162 -12.64 -13.39 9.74
N ARG A 163 -12.72 -12.77 10.93
CA ARG A 163 -12.57 -13.50 12.20
C ARG A 163 -13.88 -14.14 12.69
N GLY A 164 -15.01 -13.73 12.13
CA GLY A 164 -16.34 -14.27 12.47
C GLY A 164 -17.43 -13.70 11.60
N PRO A 165 -18.65 -14.27 11.65
CA PRO A 165 -19.76 -13.91 10.74
C PRO A 165 -20.16 -12.44 10.81
N LYS A 166 -20.19 -11.86 12.01
CA LYS A 166 -20.58 -10.44 12.26
C LYS A 166 -19.39 -9.47 12.21
N GLN A 167 -18.15 -9.98 12.06
CA GLN A 167 -16.96 -9.12 12.00
C GLN A 167 -16.71 -8.60 10.59
N PRO A 168 -16.12 -7.41 10.43
CA PRO A 168 -15.74 -6.91 9.11
C PRO A 168 -14.62 -7.76 8.50
N ILE A 169 -14.41 -7.61 7.19
CA ILE A 169 -13.22 -8.13 6.52
C ILE A 169 -12.01 -7.36 7.08
N PHE A 170 -11.06 -8.07 7.65
CA PHE A 170 -9.88 -7.46 8.28
C PHE A 170 -8.60 -7.61 7.46
N HIS A 171 -8.62 -8.50 6.45
CA HIS A 171 -7.41 -8.80 5.70
C HIS A 171 -7.72 -9.18 4.26
N VAL A 172 -6.74 -8.93 3.37
CA VAL A 172 -6.80 -9.23 1.93
C VAL A 172 -5.42 -9.63 1.43
N GLY A 173 -5.38 -10.52 0.44
CA GLY A 173 -4.17 -10.90 -0.29
C GLY A 173 -4.48 -11.19 -1.75
N ILE A 174 -3.45 -11.41 -2.55
CA ILE A 174 -3.52 -11.79 -3.97
C ILE A 174 -3.26 -13.28 -4.09
N TYR A 175 -4.21 -14.01 -4.63
CA TYR A 175 -4.06 -15.45 -4.88
C TYR A 175 -3.03 -15.68 -5.98
N LEU A 176 -2.15 -16.64 -5.76
CA LEU A 176 -1.14 -17.05 -6.73
C LEU A 176 -1.56 -18.35 -7.42
N LYS A 177 -1.31 -19.50 -6.81
CA LYS A 177 -1.74 -20.81 -7.28
C LYS A 177 -1.61 -21.87 -6.18
N ASN A 178 -2.21 -23.05 -6.37
CA ASN A 178 -2.09 -24.19 -5.47
C ASN A 178 -2.41 -23.87 -4.00
N GLY A 179 -3.42 -23.00 -3.78
CA GLY A 179 -3.82 -22.56 -2.44
C GLY A 179 -2.87 -21.55 -1.79
N LYS A 180 -1.85 -21.06 -2.49
CA LYS A 180 -0.94 -20.02 -1.98
C LYS A 180 -1.38 -18.64 -2.43
N PHE A 181 -1.11 -17.65 -1.58
CA PHE A 181 -1.41 -16.24 -1.82
C PHE A 181 -0.30 -15.37 -1.21
N ILE A 182 -0.14 -14.16 -1.75
CA ILE A 182 0.81 -13.16 -1.26
C ILE A 182 0.05 -12.02 -0.61
N HIS A 183 0.57 -11.53 0.52
CA HIS A 183 -0.08 -10.47 1.31
C HIS A 183 0.94 -9.77 2.18
N SER A 184 0.60 -8.61 2.75
CA SER A 184 1.37 -7.96 3.80
C SER A 184 0.80 -8.36 5.17
N ALA A 185 1.55 -9.17 5.91
CA ALA A 185 1.22 -9.63 7.26
C ALA A 185 1.79 -8.68 8.32
N THR A 186 1.06 -8.48 9.43
CA THR A 186 1.52 -7.67 10.57
C THR A 186 2.88 -8.17 11.10
N ASN A 187 3.03 -9.49 11.18
CA ASN A 187 4.30 -10.14 11.55
C ASN A 187 4.93 -10.74 10.29
N GLY A 188 5.96 -10.09 9.74
CA GLY A 188 6.71 -10.60 8.60
C GLY A 188 6.59 -9.78 7.31
N GLY A 189 5.71 -8.77 7.24
CA GLY A 189 5.57 -7.93 6.06
C GLY A 189 5.00 -8.67 4.86
N VAL A 190 5.48 -8.35 3.65
CA VAL A 190 5.02 -8.98 2.41
C VAL A 190 5.62 -10.38 2.29
N MET A 191 4.76 -11.39 2.30
CA MET A 191 5.12 -12.80 2.29
C MET A 191 4.09 -13.66 1.57
N VAL A 192 4.50 -14.88 1.20
CA VAL A 192 3.61 -15.91 0.66
C VAL A 192 3.16 -16.83 1.78
N SER A 193 1.85 -17.03 1.88
CA SER A 193 1.20 -17.96 2.82
C SER A 193 0.29 -18.94 2.09
N SER A 194 -0.20 -19.96 2.81
CA SER A 194 -1.11 -20.96 2.28
C SER A 194 -2.52 -20.82 2.89
N LEU A 195 -3.55 -20.94 2.04
CA LEU A 195 -4.94 -21.07 2.49
C LEU A 195 -5.20 -22.35 3.30
N LYS A 196 -4.21 -23.26 3.38
CA LYS A 196 -4.24 -24.48 4.20
C LYS A 196 -3.70 -24.27 5.61
N GLU A 197 -2.93 -23.19 5.85
CA GLU A 197 -2.44 -22.87 7.19
C GLU A 197 -3.62 -22.64 8.15
N PRO A 198 -3.55 -23.13 9.40
CA PRO A 198 -4.69 -23.12 10.34
C PRO A 198 -5.37 -21.77 10.48
N PHE A 199 -4.60 -20.68 10.62
CA PHE A 199 -5.13 -19.33 10.75
C PHE A 199 -5.90 -18.89 9.51
N TYR A 200 -5.32 -19.04 8.32
CA TYR A 200 -5.94 -18.62 7.06
C TYR A 200 -7.10 -19.52 6.65
N SER A 201 -6.99 -20.82 6.89
CA SER A 201 -8.08 -21.76 6.65
C SER A 201 -9.32 -21.44 7.47
N LYS A 202 -9.14 -21.14 8.77
CA LYS A 202 -10.22 -20.77 9.70
C LYS A 202 -10.85 -19.40 9.36
N THR A 203 -10.05 -18.46 8.88
CA THR A 203 -10.51 -17.07 8.66
C THR A 203 -10.86 -16.76 7.21
N TYR A 204 -10.59 -17.68 6.27
CA TYR A 204 -10.96 -17.50 4.86
C TYR A 204 -12.46 -17.23 4.72
N TYR A 205 -12.79 -16.13 4.07
CA TYR A 205 -14.18 -15.70 3.87
C TYR A 205 -14.63 -15.84 2.43
N ALA A 206 -13.87 -15.30 1.48
CA ALA A 206 -14.28 -15.28 0.08
C ALA A 206 -13.10 -15.09 -0.88
N GLY A 207 -13.29 -15.52 -2.12
CA GLY A 207 -12.51 -15.08 -3.26
C GLY A 207 -13.24 -13.98 -4.04
N GLY A 208 -12.47 -13.12 -4.71
CA GLY A 208 -13.02 -12.07 -5.56
C GLY A 208 -12.13 -11.81 -6.76
N ARG A 209 -12.74 -11.67 -7.93
CA ARG A 209 -12.07 -11.28 -9.17
C ARG A 209 -12.35 -9.83 -9.47
N VAL A 210 -11.30 -9.05 -9.67
CA VAL A 210 -11.39 -7.67 -10.15
C VAL A 210 -11.79 -7.71 -11.63
N ASN A 211 -12.71 -6.83 -12.01
CA ASN A 211 -13.24 -6.75 -13.39
C ASN A 211 -12.33 -5.90 -14.26
#